data_c42d9dd01705a7c0e21eb142160908c7
#
_entry.id   c42d9dd01705a7c0e21eb142160908c7
#
_cell.length_a   1.000
_cell.length_b   1.000
_cell.length_c   1.000
_cell.angle_alpha   90.00
_cell.angle_beta   90.00
_cell.angle_gamma   90.00
#
_symmetry.space_group_name_H-M   'P 1'
#
loop_
_entity.id
_entity.type
_entity.pdbx_description
1 polymer ?
#
loop_
_entity_poly.entity_id
_entity_poly.type
_entity_poly.pdbx_seq_one_letter_code
_entity_poly.pdbx_strand_id
1 'polypeptide(L)'
;MKNILIVGAGFSGAVLARELADRGGWKIRVIDSRDHIGGNCHTEREKSTGVMVHKYGPHIFHTDREDVWEYVQRFGEFRPFINRVKASIKKGVFGLPVNLHTINQFFGKNLSPQEAKEFLKTVGDDGIQEPANFEEQALKFLGRDLYEAFFEGYTLKQWGCSPTELPASILKRLPVRFNYNDSYYNSRHQGMPVDGYTAVIESIFDHPKISVELGTEWNETMKKGHDHVFFTGPIDQFFGYSEGRLAYRTVFWERKEAEGDYQGNAVINYPEKDVPYTRVHEHKHFAPWEEHEKTVVFTEFSKETEEGDIPYYPKRLAVDMKLYESYREQAQKASGVSFLGRLATYRYMDMHQVIGEAMDFSTKVLEAEGGGQDWPLFSGE
;
A
#
# COMPACT_ATOMS: atom_id res chain seq x y z
N MET A 1 22.96 0.46 27.10
CA MET A 1 22.71 0.42 25.63
C MET A 1 21.81 -0.79 25.40
N LYS A 2 20.61 -0.58 24.84
CA LYS A 2 19.67 -1.67 24.58
C LYS A 2 20.04 -2.44 23.32
N ASN A 3 19.71 -3.73 23.31
CA ASN A 3 19.80 -4.61 22.14
C ASN A 3 18.39 -4.92 21.67
N ILE A 4 18.04 -4.45 20.51
CA ILE A 4 16.68 -4.53 19.94
C ILE A 4 16.68 -5.50 18.77
N LEU A 5 15.65 -6.31 18.68
CA LEU A 5 15.35 -7.11 17.50
C LEU A 5 14.14 -6.50 16.78
N ILE A 6 14.29 -6.28 15.48
CA ILE A 6 13.19 -5.87 14.59
C ILE A 6 12.96 -6.98 13.56
N VAL A 7 11.73 -7.45 13.47
CA VAL A 7 11.32 -8.49 12.53
C VAL A 7 10.57 -7.83 11.36
N GLY A 8 11.22 -7.85 10.19
CA GLY A 8 10.78 -7.24 8.94
C GLY A 8 11.66 -6.07 8.50
N ALA A 9 12.23 -6.21 7.29
CA ALA A 9 13.14 -5.23 6.66
C ALA A 9 12.42 -4.34 5.61
N GLY A 10 11.11 -4.11 5.76
CA GLY A 10 10.35 -3.11 5.01
C GLY A 10 10.46 -1.72 5.64
N PHE A 11 9.70 -0.73 5.12
CA PHE A 11 9.73 0.66 5.63
C PHE A 11 9.43 0.76 7.13
N SER A 12 8.47 0.01 7.67
CA SER A 12 8.18 0.04 9.12
C SER A 12 9.42 -0.27 9.96
N GLY A 13 10.08 -1.39 9.64
CA GLY A 13 11.28 -1.83 10.38
C GLY A 13 12.49 -0.93 10.12
N ALA A 14 12.69 -0.48 8.89
CA ALA A 14 13.81 0.38 8.52
C ALA A 14 13.75 1.75 9.24
N VAL A 15 12.61 2.42 9.18
CA VAL A 15 12.42 3.72 9.82
C VAL A 15 12.55 3.60 11.33
N LEU A 16 11.90 2.60 11.94
CA LEU A 16 12.03 2.38 13.37
C LEU A 16 13.48 2.08 13.78
N ALA A 17 14.19 1.22 13.03
CA ALA A 17 15.59 0.89 13.28
C ALA A 17 16.46 2.16 13.28
N ARG A 18 16.29 3.00 12.26
CA ARG A 18 17.06 4.25 12.11
C ARG A 18 16.79 5.21 13.25
N GLU A 19 15.56 5.49 13.58
CA GLU A 19 15.18 6.43 14.64
C GLU A 19 15.67 5.95 16.02
N LEU A 20 15.56 4.67 16.34
CA LEU A 20 16.05 4.13 17.60
C LEU A 20 17.59 4.09 17.67
N ALA A 21 18.27 3.86 16.55
CA ALA A 21 19.72 3.91 16.49
C ALA A 21 20.29 5.34 16.62
N ASP A 22 19.71 6.30 15.90
CA ASP A 22 20.13 7.70 15.89
C ASP A 22 19.81 8.36 17.24
N ARG A 23 18.59 8.29 17.72
CA ARG A 23 18.08 9.03 18.89
C ARG A 23 18.28 8.28 20.22
N GLY A 24 18.08 6.97 20.23
CA GLY A 24 18.24 6.11 21.40
C GLY A 24 19.66 5.62 21.61
N GLY A 25 20.46 5.60 20.54
CA GLY A 25 21.81 5.08 20.56
C GLY A 25 21.87 3.55 20.75
N TRP A 26 20.78 2.84 20.47
CA TRP A 26 20.63 1.40 20.69
C TRP A 26 21.28 0.58 19.59
N LYS A 27 21.60 -0.68 19.89
CA LYS A 27 21.98 -1.69 18.89
C LYS A 27 20.73 -2.34 18.34
N ILE A 28 20.61 -2.35 17.03
CA ILE A 28 19.44 -2.88 16.32
C ILE A 28 19.88 -4.03 15.43
N ARG A 29 19.28 -5.17 15.63
CA ARG A 29 19.33 -6.30 14.72
C ARG A 29 18.01 -6.38 13.99
N VAL A 30 18.03 -6.35 12.66
CA VAL A 30 16.86 -6.51 11.81
C VAL A 30 16.95 -7.86 11.12
N ILE A 31 15.87 -8.61 11.12
CA ILE A 31 15.76 -9.87 10.38
C ILE A 31 14.60 -9.81 9.40
N ASP A 32 14.73 -10.49 8.27
CA ASP A 32 13.62 -10.71 7.33
C ASP A 32 13.71 -12.11 6.74
N SER A 33 12.57 -12.78 6.57
CA SER A 33 12.51 -14.11 5.96
C SER A 33 12.82 -14.10 4.46
N ARG A 34 12.71 -12.96 3.79
CA ARG A 34 13.07 -12.77 2.39
C ARG A 34 14.59 -12.62 2.23
N ASP A 35 15.05 -12.86 1.02
CA ASP A 35 16.47 -12.70 0.60
C ASP A 35 16.81 -11.25 0.21
N HIS A 36 15.90 -10.31 0.43
CA HIS A 36 16.05 -8.88 0.09
C HIS A 36 15.35 -7.98 1.11
N ILE A 37 15.83 -6.74 1.22
CA ILE A 37 15.17 -5.65 1.96
C ILE A 37 14.02 -5.03 1.16
N GLY A 38 13.26 -4.14 1.80
CA GLY A 38 12.22 -3.34 1.15
C GLY A 38 10.82 -3.90 1.31
N GLY A 39 10.68 -5.15 1.76
CA GLY A 39 9.36 -5.77 1.88
C GLY A 39 8.58 -5.69 0.55
N ASN A 40 7.32 -5.31 0.59
CA ASN A 40 6.52 -5.13 -0.64
C ASN A 40 6.89 -3.89 -1.47
N CYS A 41 7.76 -3.00 -0.97
CA CYS A 41 8.27 -1.86 -1.73
C CYS A 41 9.60 -2.16 -2.45
N HIS A 42 10.07 -3.43 -2.43
CA HIS A 42 11.32 -3.82 -3.09
C HIS A 42 11.28 -3.48 -4.58
N THR A 43 12.35 -2.83 -5.04
CA THR A 43 12.61 -2.49 -6.45
C THR A 43 13.94 -3.08 -6.88
N GLU A 44 14.02 -3.47 -8.14
CA GLU A 44 15.25 -3.99 -8.73
C GLU A 44 15.39 -3.57 -10.19
N ARG A 45 16.61 -3.48 -10.71
CA ARG A 45 16.86 -3.28 -12.13
C ARG A 45 16.72 -4.59 -12.88
N GLU A 46 15.80 -4.63 -13.83
CA GLU A 46 15.68 -5.79 -14.72
C GLU A 46 16.93 -5.93 -15.60
N LYS A 47 17.54 -7.10 -15.57
CA LYS A 47 18.85 -7.32 -16.21
C LYS A 47 18.81 -7.21 -17.73
N SER A 48 17.70 -7.61 -18.35
CA SER A 48 17.55 -7.63 -19.82
C SER A 48 17.21 -6.27 -20.42
N THR A 49 16.54 -5.40 -19.65
CA THR A 49 15.99 -4.13 -20.14
C THR A 49 16.59 -2.91 -19.44
N GLY A 50 17.20 -3.08 -18.29
CA GLY A 50 17.66 -1.98 -17.42
C GLY A 50 16.54 -1.22 -16.72
N VAL A 51 15.27 -1.54 -16.99
CA VAL A 51 14.10 -0.88 -16.39
C VAL A 51 14.03 -1.15 -14.90
N MET A 52 13.74 -0.12 -14.12
CA MET A 52 13.44 -0.25 -12.69
C MET A 52 12.10 -0.96 -12.51
N VAL A 53 12.09 -2.12 -11.89
CA VAL A 53 10.90 -2.94 -11.66
C VAL A 53 10.51 -2.92 -10.19
N HIS A 54 9.23 -2.70 -9.93
CA HIS A 54 8.61 -2.84 -8.61
C HIS A 54 8.13 -4.29 -8.46
N LYS A 55 8.92 -5.12 -7.78
CA LYS A 55 8.74 -6.59 -7.75
C LYS A 55 7.36 -7.03 -7.22
N TYR A 56 6.81 -6.27 -6.29
CA TYR A 56 5.53 -6.54 -5.63
C TYR A 56 4.43 -5.55 -6.00
N GLY A 57 4.51 -5.00 -7.21
CA GLY A 57 3.61 -3.99 -7.71
C GLY A 57 4.10 -2.55 -7.48
N PRO A 58 3.75 -1.64 -8.38
CA PRO A 58 4.24 -0.28 -8.30
C PRO A 58 3.63 0.45 -7.11
N HIS A 59 4.51 1.12 -6.39
CA HIS A 59 4.18 2.02 -5.31
C HIS A 59 4.61 3.42 -5.71
N ILE A 60 3.69 4.38 -5.67
CA ILE A 60 3.98 5.79 -5.91
C ILE A 60 3.98 6.49 -4.56
N PHE A 61 5.06 7.21 -4.26
CA PHE A 61 5.15 7.95 -3.02
C PHE A 61 4.33 9.23 -3.10
N HIS A 62 3.47 9.44 -2.11
CA HIS A 62 2.68 10.65 -1.98
C HIS A 62 2.41 10.95 -0.50
N THR A 63 2.38 12.20 -0.10
CA THR A 63 2.10 12.60 1.28
C THR A 63 1.68 14.08 1.38
N ASP A 64 0.92 14.40 2.41
CA ASP A 64 0.65 15.78 2.85
C ASP A 64 1.49 16.14 4.10
N ARG A 65 2.15 15.15 4.73
CA ARG A 65 3.05 15.34 5.87
C ARG A 65 4.42 15.82 5.38
N GLU A 66 4.77 17.06 5.70
CA GLU A 66 6.06 17.66 5.35
C GLU A 66 7.22 16.89 5.97
N ASP A 67 7.12 16.52 7.24
CA ASP A 67 8.14 15.79 7.98
C ASP A 67 8.45 14.40 7.37
N VAL A 68 7.43 13.71 6.85
CA VAL A 68 7.60 12.43 6.15
C VAL A 68 8.26 12.63 4.79
N TRP A 69 7.90 13.73 4.08
CA TRP A 69 8.53 14.07 2.80
C TRP A 69 10.01 14.42 2.98
N GLU A 70 10.33 15.28 3.96
CA GLU A 70 11.70 15.62 4.30
C GLU A 70 12.50 14.40 4.76
N TYR A 71 11.87 13.50 5.54
CA TYR A 71 12.51 12.28 6.01
C TYR A 71 13.01 11.40 4.86
N VAL A 72 12.16 11.07 3.91
CA VAL A 72 12.56 10.17 2.82
C VAL A 72 13.60 10.78 1.89
N GLN A 73 13.58 12.10 1.71
CA GLN A 73 14.58 12.82 0.90
C GLN A 73 15.99 12.84 1.52
N ARG A 74 16.12 12.56 2.81
CA ARG A 74 17.44 12.38 3.46
C ARG A 74 18.15 11.12 2.96
N PHE A 75 17.41 10.16 2.44
CA PHE A 75 17.88 8.82 2.10
C PHE A 75 17.85 8.48 0.61
N GLY A 76 17.36 9.39 -0.22
CA GLY A 76 17.38 9.24 -1.67
C GLY A 76 16.81 10.45 -2.40
N GLU A 77 17.19 10.62 -3.66
CA GLU A 77 16.63 11.65 -4.54
C GLU A 77 15.23 11.22 -5.00
N PHE A 78 14.23 12.09 -4.79
CA PHE A 78 12.88 11.91 -5.32
C PHE A 78 12.60 12.92 -6.42
N ARG A 79 12.13 12.45 -7.57
CA ARG A 79 11.67 13.32 -8.65
C ARG A 79 10.15 13.40 -8.66
N PRO A 80 9.59 14.58 -8.97
CA PRO A 80 8.14 14.75 -9.09
C PRO A 80 7.55 13.74 -10.08
N PHE A 81 6.52 13.04 -9.65
CA PHE A 81 5.80 12.07 -10.47
C PHE A 81 4.31 12.14 -10.17
N ILE A 82 3.52 12.43 -11.20
CA ILE A 82 2.06 12.44 -11.11
C ILE A 82 1.51 11.16 -11.73
N ASN A 83 0.95 10.29 -10.90
CA ASN A 83 0.31 9.07 -11.38
C ASN A 83 -1.01 9.40 -12.09
N ARG A 84 -1.11 9.07 -13.39
CA ARG A 84 -2.30 9.23 -14.22
C ARG A 84 -2.81 7.87 -14.63
N VAL A 85 -3.75 7.34 -13.86
CA VAL A 85 -4.34 6.03 -14.12
C VAL A 85 -5.38 6.14 -15.23
N LYS A 86 -5.41 5.16 -16.12
CA LYS A 86 -6.45 5.00 -17.13
C LYS A 86 -7.29 3.76 -16.82
N ALA A 87 -8.51 3.73 -17.33
CA ALA A 87 -9.34 2.54 -17.35
C ALA A 87 -9.68 2.19 -18.79
N SER A 88 -9.42 0.96 -19.19
CA SER A 88 -9.78 0.43 -20.50
C SER A 88 -11.04 -0.44 -20.35
N ILE A 89 -12.09 -0.06 -21.06
CA ILE A 89 -13.37 -0.78 -21.15
C ILE A 89 -13.80 -0.90 -22.60
N LYS A 90 -14.81 -1.72 -22.92
CA LYS A 90 -15.33 -1.88 -24.30
C LYS A 90 -15.73 -0.55 -24.95
N LYS A 91 -16.14 0.44 -24.16
CA LYS A 91 -16.55 1.77 -24.62
C LYS A 91 -15.37 2.69 -24.97
N GLY A 92 -14.15 2.35 -24.54
CA GLY A 92 -12.93 3.12 -24.80
C GLY A 92 -12.02 3.24 -23.59
N VAL A 93 -11.03 4.14 -23.66
CA VAL A 93 -10.07 4.40 -22.59
C VAL A 93 -10.40 5.72 -21.90
N PHE A 94 -10.52 5.68 -20.56
CA PHE A 94 -10.97 6.80 -19.73
C PHE A 94 -9.91 7.15 -18.66
N GLY A 95 -9.88 8.40 -18.24
CA GLY A 95 -9.05 8.84 -17.12
C GLY A 95 -9.67 8.48 -15.76
N LEU A 96 -8.82 8.09 -14.80
CA LEU A 96 -9.20 7.89 -13.39
C LEU A 96 -8.33 8.77 -12.48
N PRO A 97 -8.87 9.22 -11.32
CA PRO A 97 -10.25 9.05 -10.84
C PRO A 97 -11.26 9.71 -11.77
N VAL A 98 -12.55 9.31 -11.61
CA VAL A 98 -13.64 9.90 -12.40
C VAL A 98 -13.60 11.42 -12.27
N ASN A 99 -13.41 12.12 -13.39
CA ASN A 99 -13.26 13.56 -13.46
C ASN A 99 -14.16 14.15 -14.55
N LEU A 100 -14.16 15.47 -14.74
CA LEU A 100 -15.04 16.13 -15.69
C LEU A 100 -14.85 15.61 -17.12
N HIS A 101 -13.60 15.30 -17.52
CA HIS A 101 -13.33 14.69 -18.82
C HIS A 101 -13.94 13.29 -18.92
N THR A 102 -13.76 12.46 -17.89
CA THR A 102 -14.33 11.11 -17.82
C THR A 102 -15.86 11.14 -17.93
N ILE A 103 -16.52 12.04 -17.19
CA ILE A 103 -17.98 12.19 -17.20
C ILE A 103 -18.45 12.59 -18.62
N ASN A 104 -17.86 13.64 -19.18
CA ASN A 104 -18.25 14.13 -20.50
C ASN A 104 -18.03 13.10 -21.60
N GLN A 105 -16.87 12.43 -21.61
CA GLN A 105 -16.53 11.39 -22.58
C GLN A 105 -17.46 10.19 -22.45
N PHE A 106 -17.73 9.73 -21.23
CA PHE A 106 -18.53 8.53 -20.98
C PHE A 106 -19.98 8.69 -21.40
N PHE A 107 -20.58 9.86 -21.10
CA PHE A 107 -21.98 10.15 -21.42
C PHE A 107 -22.17 10.89 -22.77
N GLY A 108 -21.09 11.15 -23.52
CA GLY A 108 -21.16 11.88 -24.80
C GLY A 108 -21.68 13.30 -24.62
N LYS A 109 -21.31 13.98 -23.54
CA LYS A 109 -21.79 15.32 -23.16
C LYS A 109 -20.65 16.34 -23.19
N ASN A 110 -21.02 17.61 -23.04
CA ASN A 110 -20.08 18.72 -22.89
C ASN A 110 -20.54 19.63 -21.74
N LEU A 111 -20.56 19.06 -20.54
CA LEU A 111 -21.03 19.71 -19.32
C LEU A 111 -19.92 20.56 -18.70
N SER A 112 -20.31 21.73 -18.21
CA SER A 112 -19.52 22.51 -17.26
C SER A 112 -19.42 21.80 -15.90
N PRO A 113 -18.51 22.23 -14.99
CA PRO A 113 -18.41 21.66 -13.65
C PRO A 113 -19.72 21.61 -12.86
N GLN A 114 -20.53 22.69 -12.96
CA GLN A 114 -21.80 22.76 -12.25
C GLN A 114 -22.86 21.84 -12.88
N GLU A 115 -22.96 21.85 -14.23
CA GLU A 115 -23.87 20.95 -14.94
C GLU A 115 -23.54 19.49 -14.71
N ALA A 116 -22.25 19.12 -14.63
CA ALA A 116 -21.82 17.75 -14.30
C ALA A 116 -22.24 17.34 -12.88
N LYS A 117 -22.15 18.26 -11.90
CA LYS A 117 -22.65 18.02 -10.55
C LYS A 117 -24.15 17.75 -10.51
N GLU A 118 -24.93 18.60 -11.20
CA GLU A 118 -26.39 18.43 -11.28
C GLU A 118 -26.74 17.14 -12.04
N PHE A 119 -26.06 16.88 -13.16
CA PHE A 119 -26.26 15.65 -13.93
C PHE A 119 -26.00 14.38 -13.09
N LEU A 120 -24.88 14.30 -12.33
CA LEU A 120 -24.63 13.14 -11.50
C LEU A 120 -25.66 12.95 -10.38
N LYS A 121 -26.28 14.02 -9.88
CA LYS A 121 -27.43 13.89 -8.96
C LYS A 121 -28.63 13.24 -9.64
N THR A 122 -28.86 13.51 -10.93
CA THR A 122 -30.02 12.92 -11.66
C THR A 122 -29.82 11.45 -12.03
N VAL A 123 -28.57 10.97 -12.14
CA VAL A 123 -28.26 9.57 -12.44
C VAL A 123 -27.92 8.76 -11.19
N GLY A 124 -27.63 9.44 -10.07
CA GLY A 124 -27.45 8.84 -8.76
C GLY A 124 -28.77 8.30 -8.19
N ASP A 125 -28.66 7.41 -7.21
CA ASP A 125 -29.82 6.83 -6.54
C ASP A 125 -30.19 7.65 -5.28
N ASP A 126 -31.14 8.54 -5.43
CA ASP A 126 -31.66 9.39 -4.33
C ASP A 126 -32.46 8.59 -3.27
N GLY A 127 -32.87 7.36 -3.58
CA GLY A 127 -33.54 6.46 -2.63
C GLY A 127 -32.60 5.97 -1.52
N ILE A 128 -31.28 5.98 -1.77
CA ILE A 128 -30.27 5.58 -0.80
C ILE A 128 -29.94 6.79 0.11
N GLN A 129 -30.48 6.81 1.32
CA GLN A 129 -30.25 7.91 2.26
C GLN A 129 -28.87 7.76 2.94
N GLU A 130 -28.61 6.62 3.57
CA GLU A 130 -27.33 6.30 4.24
C GLU A 130 -26.77 5.01 3.63
N PRO A 131 -25.72 5.09 2.77
CA PRO A 131 -25.12 3.93 2.15
C PRO A 131 -24.51 2.98 3.19
N ALA A 132 -24.98 1.74 3.23
CA ALA A 132 -24.49 0.71 4.15
C ALA A 132 -23.19 0.04 3.65
N ASN A 133 -22.96 0.05 2.35
CA ASN A 133 -21.87 -0.68 1.71
C ASN A 133 -21.29 0.08 0.51
N PHE A 134 -20.23 -0.49 -0.09
CA PHE A 134 -19.53 0.10 -1.23
C PHE A 134 -20.45 0.32 -2.43
N GLU A 135 -21.29 -0.67 -2.79
CA GLU A 135 -22.20 -0.57 -3.94
C GLU A 135 -23.19 0.58 -3.76
N GLU A 136 -23.87 0.64 -2.63
CA GLU A 136 -24.83 1.72 -2.34
C GLU A 136 -24.16 3.09 -2.35
N GLN A 137 -22.93 3.18 -1.82
CA GLN A 137 -22.16 4.41 -1.89
C GLN A 137 -21.86 4.82 -3.33
N ALA A 138 -21.52 3.88 -4.20
CA ALA A 138 -21.25 4.13 -5.62
C ALA A 138 -22.52 4.50 -6.37
N LEU A 139 -23.60 3.76 -6.18
CA LEU A 139 -24.88 4.04 -6.82
C LEU A 139 -25.43 5.42 -6.47
N LYS A 140 -25.32 5.80 -5.20
CA LYS A 140 -25.76 7.13 -4.73
C LYS A 140 -25.01 8.28 -5.42
N PHE A 141 -23.68 8.19 -5.55
CA PHE A 141 -22.85 9.30 -5.98
C PHE A 141 -22.46 9.29 -7.46
N LEU A 142 -22.45 8.12 -8.10
CA LEU A 142 -22.00 7.95 -9.49
C LEU A 142 -23.12 7.53 -10.43
N GLY A 143 -24.15 6.89 -9.87
CA GLY A 143 -25.16 6.21 -10.65
C GLY A 143 -24.68 4.86 -11.18
N ARG A 144 -25.63 4.06 -11.66
CA ARG A 144 -25.41 2.66 -12.08
C ARG A 144 -24.39 2.53 -13.20
N ASP A 145 -24.51 3.38 -14.23
CA ASP A 145 -23.67 3.26 -15.44
C ASP A 145 -22.17 3.42 -15.15
N LEU A 146 -21.78 4.42 -14.35
CA LEU A 146 -20.38 4.62 -13.95
C LEU A 146 -19.91 3.55 -12.95
N TYR A 147 -20.80 3.13 -12.05
CA TYR A 147 -20.50 2.06 -11.10
C TYR A 147 -20.17 0.74 -11.83
N GLU A 148 -21.04 0.29 -12.72
CA GLU A 148 -20.85 -0.93 -13.49
C GLU A 148 -19.63 -0.85 -14.41
N ALA A 149 -19.38 0.32 -15.02
CA ALA A 149 -18.28 0.50 -15.96
C ALA A 149 -16.89 0.51 -15.30
N PHE A 150 -16.74 1.11 -14.11
CA PHE A 150 -15.42 1.39 -13.54
C PHE A 150 -15.15 0.75 -12.18
N PHE A 151 -16.18 0.35 -11.44
CA PHE A 151 -16.01 -0.05 -10.04
C PHE A 151 -16.42 -1.48 -9.73
N GLU A 152 -17.55 -1.94 -10.21
CA GLU A 152 -18.13 -3.23 -9.83
C GLU A 152 -17.20 -4.39 -10.14
N GLY A 153 -16.84 -4.59 -11.41
CA GLY A 153 -16.00 -5.71 -11.82
C GLY A 153 -14.56 -5.61 -11.29
N TYR A 154 -14.02 -4.39 -11.19
CA TYR A 154 -12.71 -4.18 -10.56
C TYR A 154 -12.73 -4.59 -9.08
N THR A 155 -13.75 -4.16 -8.35
CA THR A 155 -13.90 -4.45 -6.91
C THR A 155 -14.09 -5.94 -6.65
N LEU A 156 -14.92 -6.61 -7.46
CA LEU A 156 -15.10 -8.07 -7.40
C LEU A 156 -13.76 -8.81 -7.56
N LYS A 157 -12.96 -8.45 -8.56
CA LYS A 157 -11.65 -9.07 -8.80
C LYS A 157 -10.66 -8.78 -7.69
N GLN A 158 -10.54 -7.51 -7.29
CA GLN A 158 -9.56 -7.07 -6.30
C GLN A 158 -9.83 -7.66 -4.92
N TRP A 159 -11.09 -7.68 -4.48
CA TRP A 159 -11.46 -8.09 -3.12
C TRP A 159 -11.96 -9.52 -3.01
N GLY A 160 -12.35 -10.15 -4.12
CA GLY A 160 -12.86 -11.54 -4.13
C GLY A 160 -14.19 -11.72 -3.40
N CYS A 161 -14.95 -10.63 -3.19
CA CYS A 161 -16.26 -10.64 -2.56
C CYS A 161 -17.17 -9.60 -3.22
N SER A 162 -18.46 -9.67 -2.92
CA SER A 162 -19.42 -8.70 -3.46
C SER A 162 -19.12 -7.29 -2.94
N PRO A 163 -19.27 -6.25 -3.79
CA PRO A 163 -19.23 -4.86 -3.32
C PRO A 163 -20.22 -4.56 -2.19
N THR A 164 -21.30 -5.33 -2.07
CA THR A 164 -22.27 -5.23 -0.97
C THR A 164 -21.73 -5.70 0.39
N GLU A 165 -20.66 -6.50 0.38
CA GLU A 165 -19.99 -6.97 1.61
C GLU A 165 -18.90 -6.01 2.11
N LEU A 166 -18.50 -5.06 1.27
CA LEU A 166 -17.43 -4.11 1.58
C LEU A 166 -17.98 -2.83 2.23
N PRO A 167 -17.27 -2.25 3.22
CA PRO A 167 -17.67 -1.00 3.84
C PRO A 167 -17.74 0.15 2.83
N ALA A 168 -18.75 1.02 2.96
CA ALA A 168 -18.90 2.23 2.14
C ALA A 168 -17.66 3.15 2.16
N SER A 169 -16.88 3.11 3.24
CA SER A 169 -15.65 3.91 3.42
C SER A 169 -14.55 3.60 2.41
N ILE A 170 -14.57 2.42 1.78
CA ILE A 170 -13.58 2.06 0.74
C ILE A 170 -13.72 2.98 -0.48
N LEU A 171 -14.95 3.29 -0.91
CA LEU A 171 -15.19 4.19 -2.05
C LEU A 171 -14.79 5.64 -1.75
N LYS A 172 -14.83 6.07 -0.49
CA LYS A 172 -14.46 7.45 -0.13
C LYS A 172 -13.03 7.83 -0.54
N ARG A 173 -12.19 6.83 -0.83
CA ARG A 173 -10.82 7.03 -1.33
C ARG A 173 -10.74 7.37 -2.82
N LEU A 174 -11.84 7.20 -3.57
CA LEU A 174 -11.90 7.44 -5.01
C LEU A 174 -12.78 8.67 -5.28
N PRO A 175 -12.19 9.88 -5.24
CA PRO A 175 -12.96 11.11 -5.40
C PRO A 175 -13.51 11.25 -6.81
N VAL A 176 -14.75 11.75 -6.92
CA VAL A 176 -15.26 12.31 -8.17
C VAL A 176 -14.82 13.76 -8.26
N ARG A 177 -14.24 14.15 -9.40
CA ARG A 177 -13.75 15.51 -9.62
C ARG A 177 -14.56 16.23 -10.70
N PHE A 178 -15.05 17.40 -10.36
CA PHE A 178 -15.76 18.26 -11.31
C PHE A 178 -14.82 19.31 -11.95
N ASN A 179 -13.62 18.86 -12.27
CA ASN A 179 -12.59 19.59 -13.02
C ASN A 179 -11.78 18.58 -13.86
N TYR A 180 -10.80 19.06 -14.62
CA TYR A 180 -9.97 18.22 -15.49
C TYR A 180 -8.70 17.66 -14.81
N ASN A 181 -8.61 17.71 -13.47
CA ASN A 181 -7.48 17.14 -12.77
C ASN A 181 -7.57 15.60 -12.81
N ASP A 182 -6.64 14.97 -13.49
CA ASP A 182 -6.49 13.50 -13.65
C ASP A 182 -5.37 12.90 -12.78
N SER A 183 -4.81 13.68 -11.85
CA SER A 183 -3.88 13.15 -10.86
C SER A 183 -4.57 12.11 -9.98
N TYR A 184 -4.01 10.90 -9.87
CA TYR A 184 -4.63 9.84 -9.07
C TYR A 184 -4.70 10.20 -7.58
N TYR A 185 -3.67 10.85 -7.07
CA TYR A 185 -3.61 11.35 -5.69
C TYR A 185 -3.87 12.85 -5.63
N ASN A 186 -4.29 13.33 -4.45
CA ASN A 186 -4.47 14.75 -4.16
C ASN A 186 -3.36 15.32 -3.25
N SER A 187 -2.43 14.48 -2.82
CA SER A 187 -1.38 14.87 -1.89
C SER A 187 -0.47 15.94 -2.47
N ARG A 188 -0.01 16.83 -1.59
CA ARG A 188 0.88 17.95 -1.90
C ARG A 188 2.21 17.50 -2.50
N HIS A 189 2.81 16.45 -1.91
CA HIS A 189 4.05 15.86 -2.38
C HIS A 189 3.75 14.53 -3.07
N GLN A 190 4.25 14.40 -4.31
CA GLN A 190 4.12 13.17 -5.10
C GLN A 190 5.43 12.98 -5.86
N GLY A 191 6.02 11.79 -5.79
CA GLY A 191 7.29 11.53 -6.46
C GLY A 191 7.67 10.07 -6.47
N MET A 192 8.72 9.78 -7.24
CA MET A 192 9.34 8.47 -7.31
C MET A 192 10.84 8.60 -7.00
N PRO A 193 11.41 7.66 -6.23
CA PRO A 193 12.84 7.64 -5.97
C PRO A 193 13.61 7.30 -7.25
N VAL A 194 14.66 8.06 -7.54
CA VAL A 194 15.45 7.91 -8.78
C VAL A 194 16.09 6.52 -8.87
N ASP A 195 16.64 6.03 -7.76
CA ASP A 195 17.31 4.72 -7.68
C ASP A 195 16.41 3.61 -7.11
N GLY A 196 15.10 3.86 -7.05
CA GLY A 196 14.11 2.92 -6.52
C GLY A 196 14.05 2.90 -4.99
N TYR A 197 13.01 2.27 -4.47
CA TYR A 197 12.76 2.21 -3.01
C TYR A 197 13.76 1.36 -2.26
N THR A 198 14.32 0.33 -2.90
CA THR A 198 15.34 -0.52 -2.25
C THR A 198 16.57 0.28 -1.87
N ALA A 199 17.05 1.17 -2.75
CA ALA A 199 18.18 2.05 -2.46
C ALA A 199 17.88 3.04 -1.29
N VAL A 200 16.66 3.57 -1.22
CA VAL A 200 16.23 4.41 -0.09
C VAL A 200 16.29 3.63 1.22
N ILE A 201 15.77 2.41 1.24
CA ILE A 201 15.73 1.56 2.44
C ILE A 201 17.15 1.11 2.83
N GLU A 202 18.00 0.79 1.86
CA GLU A 202 19.42 0.49 2.08
C GLU A 202 20.13 1.66 2.77
N SER A 203 19.90 2.89 2.27
CA SER A 203 20.42 4.12 2.88
C SER A 203 19.88 4.36 4.30
N ILE A 204 18.61 4.02 4.58
CA ILE A 204 18.06 4.07 5.94
C ILE A 204 18.78 3.08 6.87
N PHE A 205 19.08 1.88 6.40
CA PHE A 205 19.80 0.87 7.18
C PHE A 205 21.31 1.13 7.31
N ASP A 206 21.88 1.99 6.47
CA ASP A 206 23.31 2.33 6.54
C ASP A 206 23.62 3.13 7.82
N HIS A 207 23.83 2.39 8.91
CA HIS A 207 24.14 2.96 10.22
C HIS A 207 24.96 1.95 11.05
N PRO A 208 26.04 2.40 11.75
CA PRO A 208 26.97 1.50 12.44
C PRO A 208 26.37 0.67 13.59
N LYS A 209 25.17 1.02 14.06
CA LYS A 209 24.45 0.28 15.12
C LYS A 209 23.33 -0.61 14.58
N ILE A 210 23.13 -0.65 13.26
CA ILE A 210 22.11 -1.48 12.62
C ILE A 210 22.80 -2.62 11.89
N SER A 211 22.33 -3.84 12.11
CA SER A 211 22.69 -5.02 11.32
C SER A 211 21.44 -5.64 10.72
N VAL A 212 21.50 -6.06 9.46
CA VAL A 212 20.39 -6.68 8.75
C VAL A 212 20.78 -8.11 8.35
N GLU A 213 19.94 -9.07 8.69
CA GLU A 213 20.07 -10.48 8.33
C GLU A 213 18.86 -10.92 7.51
N LEU A 214 19.09 -11.29 6.28
CA LEU A 214 18.07 -11.75 5.34
C LEU A 214 17.98 -13.28 5.32
N GLY A 215 16.89 -13.83 4.79
CA GLY A 215 16.65 -15.28 4.79
C GLY A 215 16.48 -15.87 6.19
N THR A 216 16.11 -15.04 7.16
CA THR A 216 16.02 -15.44 8.58
C THR A 216 14.58 -15.31 9.06
N GLU A 217 13.95 -16.46 9.31
CA GLU A 217 12.59 -16.52 9.85
C GLU A 217 12.55 -16.25 11.35
N TRP A 218 11.53 -15.52 11.76
CA TRP A 218 11.27 -15.30 13.17
C TRP A 218 10.92 -16.60 13.91
N ASN A 219 11.51 -16.77 15.10
CA ASN A 219 11.06 -17.75 16.07
C ASN A 219 11.18 -17.20 17.50
N GLU A 220 10.37 -17.70 18.41
CA GLU A 220 10.26 -17.16 19.78
C GLU A 220 11.57 -17.23 20.57
N THR A 221 12.46 -18.17 20.25
CA THR A 221 13.76 -18.28 20.94
C THR A 221 14.65 -17.07 20.69
N MET A 222 14.41 -16.30 19.63
CA MET A 222 15.14 -15.08 19.31
C MET A 222 14.86 -13.92 20.27
N LYS A 223 13.81 -14.00 21.09
CA LYS A 223 13.63 -13.05 22.21
C LYS A 223 14.82 -13.09 23.18
N LYS A 224 15.46 -14.25 23.32
CA LYS A 224 16.62 -14.40 24.20
C LYS A 224 17.79 -13.57 23.69
N GLY A 225 18.33 -12.69 24.53
CA GLY A 225 19.46 -11.83 24.17
C GLY A 225 19.08 -10.48 23.60
N HIS A 226 17.79 -10.17 23.48
CA HIS A 226 17.29 -8.86 23.14
C HIS A 226 16.44 -8.30 24.27
N ASP A 227 16.53 -6.99 24.49
CA ASP A 227 15.73 -6.29 25.50
C ASP A 227 14.26 -6.15 25.06
N HIS A 228 14.03 -6.10 23.74
CA HIS A 228 12.69 -5.99 23.16
C HIS A 228 12.66 -6.44 21.70
N VAL A 229 11.49 -6.87 21.25
CA VAL A 229 11.21 -7.26 19.85
C VAL A 229 10.15 -6.32 19.27
N PHE A 230 10.43 -5.73 18.09
CA PHE A 230 9.42 -5.07 17.28
C PHE A 230 9.06 -5.96 16.10
N PHE A 231 7.78 -6.30 15.98
CA PHE A 231 7.30 -7.22 14.96
C PHE A 231 6.47 -6.48 13.91
N THR A 232 6.84 -6.61 12.62
CA THR A 232 6.14 -5.94 11.51
C THR A 232 5.44 -6.91 10.55
N GLY A 233 5.60 -8.21 10.77
CA GLY A 233 4.93 -9.27 10.02
C GLY A 233 3.47 -9.46 10.42
N PRO A 234 2.75 -10.43 9.82
CA PRO A 234 1.37 -10.73 10.21
C PRO A 234 1.28 -11.15 11.70
N ILE A 235 0.36 -10.53 12.45
CA ILE A 235 0.24 -10.79 13.88
C ILE A 235 -0.17 -12.25 14.18
N ASP A 236 -1.00 -12.85 13.35
CA ASP A 236 -1.39 -14.26 13.46
C ASP A 236 -0.19 -15.20 13.29
N GLN A 237 0.75 -14.86 12.41
CA GLN A 237 2.02 -15.60 12.26
C GLN A 237 2.87 -15.51 13.53
N PHE A 238 2.92 -14.34 14.18
CA PHE A 238 3.66 -14.18 15.44
C PHE A 238 3.18 -15.17 16.52
N PHE A 239 1.86 -15.42 16.58
CA PHE A 239 1.24 -16.36 17.52
C PHE A 239 1.07 -17.78 16.95
N GLY A 240 1.79 -18.12 15.87
CA GLY A 240 1.74 -19.46 15.26
C GLY A 240 0.35 -19.87 14.79
N TYR A 241 -0.49 -18.88 14.40
CA TYR A 241 -1.87 -19.08 13.92
C TYR A 241 -2.80 -19.77 14.93
N SER A 242 -2.56 -19.56 16.22
CA SER A 242 -3.27 -20.25 17.34
C SER A 242 -4.79 -20.08 17.33
N GLU A 243 -5.31 -18.96 16.81
CA GLU A 243 -6.74 -18.68 16.65
C GLU A 243 -7.24 -18.87 15.20
N GLY A 244 -6.32 -19.19 14.27
CA GLY A 244 -6.58 -19.28 12.84
C GLY A 244 -5.88 -18.20 12.03
N ARG A 245 -6.00 -18.27 10.70
CA ARG A 245 -5.35 -17.31 9.79
C ARG A 245 -6.25 -16.11 9.53
N LEU A 246 -5.69 -14.92 9.64
CA LEU A 246 -6.34 -13.68 9.21
C LEU A 246 -6.45 -13.65 7.68
N ALA A 247 -7.56 -13.16 7.17
CA ALA A 247 -7.82 -13.14 5.74
C ALA A 247 -7.13 -11.94 5.05
N TYR A 248 -6.39 -12.25 4.01
CA TYR A 248 -5.73 -11.27 3.15
C TYR A 248 -6.07 -11.54 1.67
N ARG A 249 -5.86 -10.54 0.84
CA ARG A 249 -5.74 -10.71 -0.61
C ARG A 249 -4.27 -10.78 -0.99
N THR A 250 -3.96 -11.65 -1.95
CA THR A 250 -2.66 -11.75 -2.61
C THR A 250 -2.78 -11.26 -4.05
N VAL A 251 -1.79 -10.53 -4.52
CA VAL A 251 -1.63 -10.21 -5.94
C VAL A 251 -0.46 -11.01 -6.52
N PHE A 252 -0.62 -11.40 -7.78
CA PHE A 252 0.44 -12.06 -8.54
C PHE A 252 0.47 -11.49 -9.96
N TRP A 253 1.56 -11.76 -10.70
CA TRP A 253 1.88 -11.06 -11.93
C TRP A 253 2.20 -12.04 -13.04
N GLU A 254 1.67 -11.77 -14.23
CA GLU A 254 2.24 -12.26 -15.47
C GLU A 254 3.20 -11.20 -16.00
N ARG A 255 4.51 -11.57 -16.10
CA ARG A 255 5.56 -10.68 -16.58
C ARG A 255 5.76 -10.84 -18.07
N LYS A 256 5.91 -9.71 -18.78
CA LYS A 256 6.20 -9.67 -20.20
C LYS A 256 7.24 -8.57 -20.50
N GLU A 257 8.13 -8.82 -21.44
CA GLU A 257 8.98 -7.81 -22.07
C GLU A 257 8.39 -7.42 -23.42
N ALA A 258 8.56 -6.15 -23.81
CA ALA A 258 8.16 -5.66 -25.12
C ALA A 258 9.17 -4.62 -25.64
N GLU A 259 9.23 -4.45 -26.95
CA GLU A 259 9.99 -3.38 -27.61
C GLU A 259 9.18 -2.07 -27.56
N GLY A 260 9.85 -0.96 -27.36
CA GLY A 260 9.22 0.35 -27.30
C GLY A 260 8.24 0.50 -26.14
N ASP A 261 7.08 1.09 -26.40
CA ASP A 261 5.96 1.20 -25.48
C ASP A 261 4.96 0.08 -25.69
N TYR A 262 4.48 -0.51 -24.61
CA TYR A 262 3.41 -1.53 -24.65
C TYR A 262 2.02 -0.91 -24.60
N GLN A 263 1.79 0.01 -23.67
CA GLN A 263 0.50 0.68 -23.48
C GLN A 263 0.60 2.20 -23.39
N GLY A 264 1.82 2.76 -23.34
CA GLY A 264 2.06 4.20 -23.32
C GLY A 264 1.60 4.91 -22.04
N ASN A 265 1.42 4.17 -20.95
CA ASN A 265 1.04 4.71 -19.63
C ASN A 265 1.50 3.78 -18.52
N ALA A 266 1.83 4.33 -17.35
CA ALA A 266 2.31 3.55 -16.23
C ALA A 266 1.28 2.51 -15.74
N VAL A 267 0.00 2.89 -15.63
CA VAL A 267 -1.06 2.02 -15.10
C VAL A 267 -2.33 2.13 -15.93
N ILE A 268 -2.83 1.00 -16.41
CA ILE A 268 -4.18 0.89 -16.99
C ILE A 268 -4.97 -0.15 -16.21
N ASN A 269 -6.13 0.26 -15.70
CA ASN A 269 -7.09 -0.62 -15.04
C ASN A 269 -8.03 -1.26 -16.08
N TYR A 270 -8.42 -2.49 -15.81
CA TYR A 270 -9.37 -3.26 -16.62
C TYR A 270 -10.56 -3.65 -15.74
N PRO A 271 -11.56 -2.79 -15.59
CA PRO A 271 -12.63 -2.99 -14.61
C PRO A 271 -13.71 -4.00 -15.05
N GLU A 272 -13.78 -4.40 -16.31
CA GLU A 272 -14.84 -5.31 -16.81
C GLU A 272 -14.71 -6.71 -16.21
N LYS A 273 -15.87 -7.35 -15.93
CA LYS A 273 -15.97 -8.66 -15.27
C LYS A 273 -15.41 -9.81 -16.11
N ASP A 274 -15.50 -9.70 -17.44
CA ASP A 274 -15.00 -10.71 -18.40
C ASP A 274 -13.49 -10.61 -18.66
N VAL A 275 -12.83 -9.60 -18.15
CA VAL A 275 -11.37 -9.48 -18.14
C VAL A 275 -10.83 -10.04 -16.83
N PRO A 276 -9.96 -11.09 -16.84
CA PRO A 276 -9.60 -11.80 -15.61
C PRO A 276 -8.60 -11.06 -14.71
N TYR A 277 -7.88 -10.06 -15.23
CA TYR A 277 -6.90 -9.26 -14.49
C TYR A 277 -7.47 -7.90 -14.08
N THR A 278 -6.83 -7.27 -13.12
CA THR A 278 -7.25 -5.97 -12.55
C THR A 278 -6.62 -4.80 -13.26
N ARG A 279 -5.33 -4.88 -13.56
CA ARG A 279 -4.54 -3.80 -14.17
C ARG A 279 -3.32 -4.34 -14.91
N VAL A 280 -2.79 -3.46 -15.76
CA VAL A 280 -1.50 -3.68 -16.40
C VAL A 280 -0.58 -2.51 -16.02
N HIS A 281 0.64 -2.85 -15.61
CA HIS A 281 1.69 -1.90 -15.25
C HIS A 281 2.81 -1.95 -16.29
N GLU A 282 3.17 -0.81 -16.85
CA GLU A 282 4.33 -0.67 -17.71
C GLU A 282 5.43 0.07 -16.95
N HIS A 283 6.45 -0.68 -16.53
CA HIS A 283 7.37 -0.22 -15.49
C HIS A 283 8.26 0.94 -15.90
N LYS A 284 8.66 1.08 -17.15
CA LYS A 284 9.51 2.20 -17.58
C LYS A 284 8.85 3.57 -17.39
N HIS A 285 7.52 3.64 -17.40
CA HIS A 285 6.79 4.89 -17.21
C HIS A 285 6.75 5.36 -15.74
N PHE A 286 7.23 4.57 -14.77
CA PHE A 286 7.41 5.05 -13.40
C PHE A 286 8.72 5.85 -13.20
N ALA A 287 9.63 5.79 -14.19
CA ALA A 287 10.86 6.58 -14.23
C ALA A 287 10.96 7.35 -15.56
N PRO A 288 10.09 8.36 -15.81
CA PRO A 288 10.00 9.04 -17.11
C PRO A 288 11.24 9.89 -17.45
N TRP A 289 12.21 9.96 -16.57
CA TRP A 289 13.52 10.58 -16.80
C TRP A 289 14.56 9.62 -17.34
N GLU A 290 14.21 8.34 -17.52
CA GLU A 290 15.07 7.32 -18.10
C GLU A 290 14.60 6.98 -19.52
N GLU A 291 15.55 6.62 -20.37
CA GLU A 291 15.27 6.16 -21.73
C GLU A 291 15.57 4.66 -21.85
N HIS A 292 14.61 3.89 -22.32
CA HIS A 292 14.73 2.45 -22.51
C HIS A 292 14.14 2.04 -23.87
N GLU A 293 14.91 1.29 -24.67
CA GLU A 293 14.43 0.71 -25.94
C GLU A 293 13.35 -0.35 -25.70
N LYS A 294 13.45 -1.06 -24.57
CA LYS A 294 12.51 -2.10 -24.15
C LYS A 294 11.73 -1.67 -22.92
N THR A 295 10.64 -2.37 -22.67
CA THR A 295 9.81 -2.18 -21.48
C THR A 295 9.53 -3.49 -20.76
N VAL A 296 9.18 -3.39 -19.48
CA VAL A 296 8.69 -4.51 -18.66
C VAL A 296 7.25 -4.24 -18.27
N VAL A 297 6.41 -5.21 -18.52
CA VAL A 297 4.97 -5.14 -18.30
C VAL A 297 4.56 -6.22 -17.31
N PHE A 298 3.79 -5.83 -16.30
CA PHE A 298 3.16 -6.75 -15.34
C PHE A 298 1.65 -6.69 -15.51
N THR A 299 1.04 -7.83 -15.80
CA THR A 299 -0.42 -8.02 -15.74
C THR A 299 -0.77 -8.52 -14.36
N GLU A 300 -1.59 -7.76 -13.63
CA GLU A 300 -1.94 -8.01 -12.23
C GLU A 300 -3.20 -8.84 -12.09
N PHE A 301 -3.09 -9.91 -11.32
CA PHE A 301 -4.20 -10.75 -10.87
C PHE A 301 -4.31 -10.71 -9.35
N SER A 302 -5.50 -10.94 -8.81
CA SER A 302 -5.74 -11.01 -7.38
C SER A 302 -6.44 -12.32 -7.01
N LYS A 303 -6.04 -12.92 -5.90
CA LYS A 303 -6.64 -14.14 -5.32
C LYS A 303 -6.76 -14.05 -3.80
N GLU A 304 -7.48 -14.99 -3.20
CA GLU A 304 -7.41 -15.22 -1.76
C GLU A 304 -5.98 -15.67 -1.39
N THR A 305 -5.51 -15.21 -0.24
CA THR A 305 -4.19 -15.62 0.26
C THR A 305 -4.24 -17.04 0.79
N GLU A 306 -3.41 -17.90 0.24
CA GLU A 306 -3.22 -19.29 0.67
C GLU A 306 -1.92 -19.45 1.45
N GLU A 307 -1.68 -20.64 2.00
CA GLU A 307 -0.42 -20.93 2.70
C GLU A 307 0.77 -20.82 1.74
N GLY A 308 1.80 -20.07 2.15
CA GLY A 308 2.98 -19.77 1.32
C GLY A 308 2.83 -18.52 0.45
N ASP A 309 1.65 -17.97 0.32
CA ASP A 309 1.44 -16.70 -0.39
C ASP A 309 1.88 -15.50 0.45
N ILE A 310 2.23 -14.44 -0.25
CA ILE A 310 2.53 -13.14 0.36
C ILE A 310 1.22 -12.40 0.65
N PRO A 311 0.94 -12.00 1.90
CA PRO A 311 -0.23 -11.20 2.23
C PRO A 311 -0.04 -9.74 1.79
N TYR A 312 -0.99 -9.21 0.98
CA TYR A 312 -0.93 -7.83 0.51
C TYR A 312 -1.97 -6.93 1.19
N TYR A 313 -3.24 -7.30 1.11
CA TYR A 313 -4.33 -6.43 1.56
C TYR A 313 -5.18 -7.15 2.62
N PRO A 314 -5.21 -6.65 3.87
CA PRO A 314 -6.12 -7.16 4.89
C PRO A 314 -7.57 -7.00 4.44
N LYS A 315 -8.37 -8.06 4.46
CA LYS A 315 -9.79 -8.00 4.05
C LYS A 315 -10.62 -7.21 5.04
N ARG A 316 -10.38 -7.38 6.32
CA ARG A 316 -11.05 -6.65 7.40
C ARG A 316 -12.58 -6.78 7.40
N LEU A 317 -13.11 -7.92 6.97
CA LEU A 317 -14.52 -8.22 7.14
C LEU A 317 -14.84 -8.39 8.63
N ALA A 318 -16.12 -8.38 8.99
CA ALA A 318 -16.53 -8.45 10.41
C ALA A 318 -15.97 -9.68 11.14
N VAL A 319 -15.87 -10.82 10.46
CA VAL A 319 -15.28 -12.05 11.00
C VAL A 319 -13.77 -11.90 11.22
N ASP A 320 -13.07 -11.28 10.29
CA ASP A 320 -11.63 -11.05 10.38
C ASP A 320 -11.28 -10.12 11.53
N MET A 321 -12.10 -9.08 11.73
CA MET A 321 -11.90 -8.13 12.83
C MET A 321 -12.08 -8.78 14.21
N LYS A 322 -13.02 -9.73 14.35
CA LYS A 322 -13.16 -10.50 15.58
C LYS A 322 -11.94 -11.37 15.86
N LEU A 323 -11.43 -12.03 14.82
CA LEU A 323 -10.23 -12.84 14.92
C LEU A 323 -8.99 -11.98 15.25
N TYR A 324 -8.88 -10.80 14.65
CA TYR A 324 -7.80 -9.85 14.95
C TYR A 324 -7.85 -9.38 16.42
N GLU A 325 -9.04 -9.11 16.97
CA GLU A 325 -9.18 -8.74 18.40
C GLU A 325 -8.71 -9.88 19.32
N SER A 326 -8.95 -11.15 18.99
CA SER A 326 -8.41 -12.28 19.77
C SER A 326 -6.88 -12.26 19.80
N TYR A 327 -6.23 -11.94 18.67
CA TYR A 327 -4.77 -11.76 18.66
C TYR A 327 -4.30 -10.53 19.42
N ARG A 328 -5.05 -9.44 19.40
CA ARG A 328 -4.75 -8.27 20.24
C ARG A 328 -4.79 -8.60 21.74
N GLU A 329 -5.77 -9.38 22.17
CA GLU A 329 -5.86 -9.85 23.57
C GLU A 329 -4.67 -10.76 23.94
N GLN A 330 -4.19 -11.61 23.02
CA GLN A 330 -2.97 -12.39 23.25
C GLN A 330 -1.73 -11.47 23.32
N ALA A 331 -1.64 -10.46 22.44
CA ALA A 331 -0.56 -9.50 22.44
C ALA A 331 -0.46 -8.71 23.76
N GLN A 332 -1.57 -8.34 24.38
CA GLN A 332 -1.62 -7.68 25.68
C GLN A 332 -1.01 -8.53 26.82
N LYS A 333 -0.96 -9.85 26.66
CA LYS A 333 -0.37 -10.79 27.63
C LYS A 333 1.09 -11.11 27.32
N ALA A 334 1.55 -10.72 26.14
CA ALA A 334 2.94 -10.94 25.72
C ALA A 334 3.85 -9.83 26.25
N SER A 335 4.96 -10.20 26.89
CA SER A 335 5.96 -9.23 27.36
C SER A 335 7.11 -9.06 26.38
N GLY A 336 7.71 -7.86 26.34
CA GLY A 336 8.91 -7.58 25.57
C GLY A 336 8.71 -7.61 24.06
N VAL A 337 7.50 -7.31 23.58
CA VAL A 337 7.17 -7.20 22.15
C VAL A 337 6.25 -6.02 21.89
N SER A 338 6.44 -5.41 20.73
CA SER A 338 5.52 -4.40 20.17
C SER A 338 5.25 -4.68 18.69
N PHE A 339 4.10 -4.28 18.20
CA PHE A 339 3.60 -4.54 16.85
C PHE A 339 3.42 -3.25 16.06
N LEU A 340 3.97 -3.19 14.84
CA LEU A 340 3.85 -2.00 13.99
C LEU A 340 3.76 -2.34 12.50
N GLY A 341 3.17 -1.41 11.75
CA GLY A 341 3.00 -1.54 10.30
C GLY A 341 1.75 -2.30 9.89
N ARG A 342 1.56 -2.41 8.58
CA ARG A 342 0.32 -2.89 7.96
C ARG A 342 -0.14 -4.27 8.43
N LEU A 343 0.79 -5.24 8.45
CA LEU A 343 0.46 -6.64 8.70
C LEU A 343 0.27 -6.90 10.20
N ALA A 344 1.16 -6.35 11.03
CA ALA A 344 1.09 -6.53 12.47
C ALA A 344 -0.11 -5.82 13.12
N THR A 345 -0.58 -4.73 12.53
CA THR A 345 -1.77 -3.98 12.99
C THR A 345 -3.02 -4.28 12.16
N TYR A 346 -2.93 -5.22 11.21
CA TYR A 346 -4.02 -5.64 10.33
C TYR A 346 -4.78 -4.46 9.70
N ARG A 347 -4.03 -3.43 9.20
CA ARG A 347 -4.59 -2.21 8.61
C ARG A 347 -4.15 -2.04 7.17
N TYR A 348 -5.02 -1.41 6.37
CA TYR A 348 -4.63 -0.90 5.06
C TYR A 348 -3.93 0.44 5.25
N MET A 349 -2.66 0.51 4.87
CA MET A 349 -1.83 1.72 5.00
C MET A 349 -1.02 1.95 3.73
N ASP A 350 -0.97 3.21 3.31
CA ASP A 350 -0.06 3.65 2.25
C ASP A 350 1.38 3.85 2.80
N MET A 351 2.39 3.88 1.92
CA MET A 351 3.79 3.99 2.35
C MET A 351 4.04 5.17 3.30
N HIS A 352 3.51 6.35 2.98
CA HIS A 352 3.70 7.54 3.80
C HIS A 352 3.11 7.39 5.21
N GLN A 353 2.00 6.67 5.33
CA GLN A 353 1.38 6.37 6.62
C GLN A 353 2.26 5.41 7.43
N VAL A 354 2.80 4.38 6.77
CA VAL A 354 3.73 3.42 7.39
C VAL A 354 4.98 4.12 7.91
N ILE A 355 5.58 5.00 7.12
CA ILE A 355 6.78 5.77 7.49
C ILE A 355 6.46 6.73 8.62
N GLY A 356 5.44 7.56 8.47
CA GLY A 356 5.05 8.53 9.49
C GLY A 356 4.69 7.88 10.82
N GLU A 357 3.97 6.76 10.77
CA GLU A 357 3.64 6.02 11.99
C GLU A 357 4.87 5.41 12.67
N ALA A 358 5.85 4.91 11.90
CA ALA A 358 7.08 4.39 12.47
C ALA A 358 7.92 5.51 13.12
N MET A 359 7.94 6.72 12.56
CA MET A 359 8.56 7.92 13.15
C MET A 359 7.86 8.29 14.47
N ASP A 360 6.53 8.40 14.44
CA ASP A 360 5.73 8.77 15.62
C ASP A 360 5.85 7.71 16.72
N PHE A 361 5.84 6.43 16.35
CA PHE A 361 5.99 5.30 17.27
C PHE A 361 7.37 5.27 17.92
N SER A 362 8.43 5.52 17.15
CA SER A 362 9.79 5.61 17.70
C SER A 362 9.91 6.70 18.77
N THR A 363 9.23 7.82 18.58
CA THR A 363 9.19 8.91 19.54
C THR A 363 8.50 8.47 20.84
N LYS A 364 7.32 7.85 20.75
CA LYS A 364 6.61 7.31 21.93
C LYS A 364 7.45 6.28 22.70
N VAL A 365 8.16 5.38 21.97
CA VAL A 365 9.04 4.38 22.61
C VAL A 365 10.17 5.05 23.38
N LEU A 366 10.82 6.05 22.78
CA LEU A 366 11.93 6.77 23.43
C LEU A 366 11.47 7.62 24.61
N GLU A 367 10.31 8.25 24.53
CA GLU A 367 9.70 8.99 25.63
C GLU A 367 9.34 8.07 26.80
N ALA A 368 8.70 6.92 26.52
CA ALA A 368 8.36 5.92 27.52
C ALA A 368 9.62 5.37 28.23
N GLU A 369 10.69 5.09 27.46
CA GLU A 369 11.97 4.65 28.03
C GLU A 369 12.57 5.73 28.94
N GLY A 370 12.58 6.99 28.50
CA GLY A 370 13.10 8.11 29.30
C GLY A 370 12.27 8.38 30.57
N GLY A 371 10.98 8.08 30.53
CA GLY A 371 10.04 8.21 31.64
C GLY A 371 9.95 6.98 32.54
N GLY A 372 10.63 5.88 32.20
CA GLY A 372 10.53 4.59 32.92
C GLY A 372 9.13 3.96 32.84
N GLN A 373 8.43 4.22 31.75
CA GLN A 373 7.09 3.68 31.45
C GLN A 373 7.17 2.46 30.53
N ASP A 374 6.11 1.66 30.50
CA ASP A 374 5.97 0.57 29.56
C ASP A 374 5.91 1.12 28.11
N TRP A 375 6.58 0.43 27.21
CA TRP A 375 6.57 0.81 25.81
C TRP A 375 5.22 0.50 25.15
N PRO A 376 4.78 1.33 24.18
CA PRO A 376 3.50 1.10 23.52
C PRO A 376 3.49 -0.26 22.81
N LEU A 377 2.37 -0.98 22.95
CA LEU A 377 2.20 -2.33 22.39
C LEU A 377 1.96 -2.31 20.89
N PHE A 378 1.14 -1.38 20.42
CA PHE A 378 0.81 -1.22 19.01
C PHE A 378 1.13 0.17 18.50
N SER A 379 1.61 0.26 17.25
CA SER A 379 1.66 1.53 16.56
C SER A 379 0.25 2.02 16.21
N GLY A 380 0.02 3.34 16.26
CA GLY A 380 -1.28 3.96 15.96
C GLY A 380 -2.26 4.02 17.16
N GLU A 381 -1.79 3.65 18.36
CA GLU A 381 -2.48 3.87 19.63
C GLU A 381 -1.96 5.10 20.37
#